data_1f345f343aba4316a832cc1a56cccdce
#
_entry.id   1f345f343aba4316a832cc1a56cccdce
#
_cell.length_a   1.000
_cell.length_b   1.000
_cell.length_c   1.000
_cell.angle_alpha   90.00
_cell.angle_beta   90.00
_cell.angle_gamma   90.00
#
_symmetry.space_group_name_H-M   'P 1'
#
loop_
_entity.id
_entity.type
_entity.pdbx_description
1 polymer ?
#
loop_
_entity_poly.entity_id
_entity_poly.type
_entity_poly.pdbx_seq_one_letter_code
_entity_poly.pdbx_strand_id
1 'polypeptide(L)'
;MVFPLSLTQVELENFRSHRHRSLKLGGATIFVGPNGVGKTNILEAIWCLATTRPFRTSRDSELIHWEAASTAVVGDAFEMRLVREPIIRKALFIGGVPRRPLEYLGELRAVLFTPDSLAILSGPPRERRRFLDTLLAQGDRSAARELVAYRQLLVQRNALLRLIHLGQAGAGE
;
A
#
# COMPACT_ATOMS: atom_id res chain seq x y z
N MET A 1 -17.96 14.12 8.58
CA MET A 1 -18.51 13.41 7.42
C MET A 1 -18.17 11.94 7.62
N VAL A 2 -19.17 11.07 7.77
CA VAL A 2 -18.95 9.63 7.93
C VAL A 2 -18.88 9.04 6.52
N PHE A 3 -17.72 8.55 6.11
CA PHE A 3 -17.61 7.82 4.85
C PHE A 3 -18.15 6.40 5.03
N PRO A 4 -18.81 5.82 4.01
CA PRO A 4 -19.30 4.46 4.09
C PRO A 4 -18.15 3.50 4.36
N LEU A 5 -18.36 2.54 5.28
CA LEU A 5 -17.38 1.51 5.66
C LEU A 5 -17.11 0.50 4.54
N SER A 6 -17.81 0.58 3.40
CA SER A 6 -17.68 -0.34 2.27
C SER A 6 -17.46 0.43 0.98
N LEU A 7 -16.54 -0.07 0.17
CA LEU A 7 -16.28 0.42 -1.17
C LEU A 7 -17.40 -0.07 -2.10
N THR A 8 -18.07 0.85 -2.82
CA THR A 8 -19.19 0.51 -3.73
C THR A 8 -18.76 0.51 -5.19
N GLN A 9 -17.67 1.18 -5.50
CA GLN A 9 -17.10 1.20 -6.85
C GLN A 9 -15.58 1.37 -6.78
N VAL A 10 -14.92 0.92 -7.83
CA VAL A 10 -13.49 1.16 -8.03
C VAL A 10 -13.21 1.40 -9.51
N GLU A 11 -12.39 2.39 -9.78
CA GLU A 11 -11.88 2.73 -11.09
C GLU A 11 -10.36 2.68 -11.09
N LEU A 12 -9.82 2.02 -12.10
CA LEU A 12 -8.40 1.86 -12.33
C LEU A 12 -8.04 2.55 -13.64
N GLU A 13 -7.03 3.39 -13.61
CA GLU A 13 -6.43 4.01 -14.78
C GLU A 13 -4.94 3.68 -14.82
N ASN A 14 -4.52 3.05 -15.93
CA ASN A 14 -3.13 2.63 -16.16
C ASN A 14 -2.51 1.83 -14.99
N PHE A 15 -3.31 0.99 -14.35
CA PHE A 15 -2.88 0.18 -13.20
C PHE A 15 -2.51 -1.23 -13.63
N ARG A 16 -1.23 -1.60 -13.49
CA ARG A 16 -0.72 -2.92 -13.88
C ARG A 16 -1.05 -3.23 -15.35
N SER A 17 -1.85 -4.28 -15.59
CA SER A 17 -2.33 -4.69 -16.93
C SER A 17 -3.58 -3.94 -17.40
N HIS A 18 -4.20 -3.12 -16.55
CA HIS A 18 -5.42 -2.40 -16.89
C HIS A 18 -5.12 -0.98 -17.33
N ARG A 19 -5.44 -0.65 -18.59
CA ARG A 19 -5.39 0.74 -19.09
C ARG A 19 -6.52 1.56 -18.50
N HIS A 20 -7.74 1.01 -18.54
CA HIS A 20 -8.91 1.58 -17.90
C HIS A 20 -9.86 0.46 -17.47
N ARG A 21 -10.35 0.52 -16.24
CA ARG A 21 -11.34 -0.42 -15.72
C ARG A 21 -12.20 0.24 -14.66
N SER A 22 -13.51 0.22 -14.87
CA SER A 22 -14.50 0.66 -13.87
C SER A 22 -15.35 -0.54 -13.44
N LEU A 23 -15.56 -0.69 -12.14
CA LEU A 23 -16.26 -1.81 -11.53
C LEU A 23 -17.17 -1.32 -10.42
N LYS A 24 -18.40 -1.83 -10.40
CA LYS A 24 -19.30 -1.71 -9.23
C LYS A 24 -19.06 -2.89 -8.31
N LEU A 25 -18.97 -2.63 -7.03
CA LEU A 25 -18.77 -3.61 -5.97
C LEU A 25 -20.06 -3.74 -5.15
N GLY A 26 -20.47 -4.96 -4.90
CA GLY A 26 -21.60 -5.27 -4.02
C GLY A 26 -21.14 -5.78 -2.66
N GLY A 27 -22.07 -6.21 -1.82
CA GLY A 27 -21.77 -6.83 -0.53
C GLY A 27 -20.92 -8.11 -0.65
N ALA A 28 -21.01 -8.81 -1.79
CA ALA A 28 -20.07 -9.84 -2.24
C ALA A 28 -19.83 -9.65 -3.74
N THR A 29 -18.57 -9.69 -4.15
CA THR A 29 -18.16 -9.56 -5.55
C THR A 29 -17.17 -10.66 -5.90
N ILE A 30 -17.45 -11.42 -6.97
CA ILE A 30 -16.60 -12.50 -7.45
C ILE A 30 -16.05 -12.13 -8.84
N PHE A 31 -14.71 -12.12 -8.98
CA PHE A 31 -14.04 -11.91 -10.26
C PHE A 31 -13.74 -13.26 -10.92
N VAL A 32 -14.38 -13.53 -12.04
CA VAL A 32 -14.22 -14.77 -12.83
C VAL A 32 -13.58 -14.44 -14.19
N GLY A 33 -12.72 -15.33 -14.69
CA GLY A 33 -12.09 -15.19 -15.98
C GLY A 33 -10.79 -15.99 -16.09
N PRO A 34 -10.16 -16.04 -17.28
CA PRO A 34 -8.90 -16.75 -17.53
C PRO A 34 -7.74 -16.25 -16.64
N ASN A 35 -6.70 -17.08 -16.51
CA ASN A 35 -5.47 -16.65 -15.85
C ASN A 35 -4.81 -15.53 -16.67
N GLY A 36 -4.18 -14.58 -15.98
CA GLY A 36 -3.53 -13.44 -16.64
C GLY A 36 -4.45 -12.25 -16.96
N VAL A 37 -5.79 -12.38 -16.92
CA VAL A 37 -6.73 -11.28 -17.25
C VAL A 37 -6.71 -10.10 -16.28
N GLY A 38 -5.96 -10.22 -15.17
CA GLY A 38 -5.80 -9.10 -14.22
C GLY A 38 -6.71 -9.13 -12.99
N LYS A 39 -7.40 -10.26 -12.69
CA LYS A 39 -8.26 -10.37 -11.48
C LYS A 39 -7.54 -9.97 -10.19
N THR A 40 -6.32 -10.48 -10.00
CA THR A 40 -5.48 -10.16 -8.84
C THR A 40 -5.02 -8.70 -8.83
N ASN A 41 -4.88 -8.07 -10.01
CA ASN A 41 -4.51 -6.67 -10.11
C ASN A 41 -5.65 -5.76 -9.60
N ILE A 42 -6.92 -6.17 -9.78
CA ILE A 42 -8.07 -5.46 -9.21
C ILE A 42 -8.04 -5.53 -7.68
N LEU A 43 -7.81 -6.72 -7.12
CA LEU A 43 -7.67 -6.88 -5.66
C LEU A 43 -6.48 -6.07 -5.12
N GLU A 44 -5.37 -6.03 -5.88
CA GLU A 44 -4.20 -5.23 -5.51
C GLU A 44 -4.50 -3.72 -5.55
N ALA A 45 -5.29 -3.26 -6.51
CA ALA A 45 -5.71 -1.86 -6.57
C ALA A 45 -6.54 -1.46 -5.35
N ILE A 46 -7.54 -2.28 -4.97
CA ILE A 46 -8.35 -2.07 -3.77
C ILE A 46 -7.48 -2.07 -2.51
N TRP A 47 -6.55 -3.01 -2.40
CA TRP A 47 -5.59 -3.07 -1.30
C TRP A 47 -4.70 -1.84 -1.24
N CYS A 48 -4.18 -1.39 -2.38
CA CYS A 48 -3.37 -0.17 -2.47
C CYS A 48 -4.16 1.06 -2.05
N LEU A 49 -5.44 1.13 -2.42
CA LEU A 49 -6.32 2.22 -2.02
C LEU A 49 -6.49 2.26 -0.49
N ALA A 50 -6.58 1.12 0.19
CA ALA A 50 -6.72 1.05 1.64
C ALA A 50 -5.40 1.26 2.41
N THR A 51 -4.30 0.69 1.92
CA THR A 51 -3.03 0.61 2.67
C THR A 51 -1.91 1.46 2.09
N THR A 52 -2.14 2.10 0.96
CA THR A 52 -1.17 2.88 0.16
C THR A 52 0.03 2.09 -0.33
N ARG A 53 0.02 0.75 -0.23
CA ARG A 53 1.13 -0.13 -0.58
C ARG A 53 0.67 -1.37 -1.33
N PRO A 54 1.41 -1.83 -2.34
CA PRO A 54 1.15 -3.11 -2.97
C PRO A 54 1.44 -4.28 -2.03
N PHE A 55 0.79 -5.43 -2.27
CA PHE A 55 1.09 -6.66 -1.51
C PHE A 55 2.05 -7.62 -2.25
N ARG A 56 2.15 -7.50 -3.57
CA ARG A 56 2.97 -8.41 -4.41
C ARG A 56 4.38 -7.91 -4.66
N THR A 57 4.64 -6.63 -4.42
CA THR A 57 5.94 -5.99 -4.67
C THR A 57 6.23 -4.95 -3.61
N SER A 58 7.48 -4.53 -3.50
CA SER A 58 7.87 -3.37 -2.70
C SER A 58 8.05 -2.09 -3.53
N ARG A 59 7.86 -2.18 -4.85
CA ARG A 59 8.13 -1.09 -5.80
C ARG A 59 6.84 -0.51 -6.34
N ASP A 60 6.55 0.73 -6.01
CA ASP A 60 5.39 1.45 -6.53
C ASP A 60 5.43 1.61 -8.07
N SER A 61 6.63 1.63 -8.67
CA SER A 61 6.80 1.71 -10.14
C SER A 61 6.13 0.57 -10.90
N GLU A 62 6.03 -0.59 -10.28
CA GLU A 62 5.42 -1.76 -10.88
C GLU A 62 3.88 -1.70 -10.91
N LEU A 63 3.26 -0.76 -10.19
CA LEU A 63 1.83 -0.51 -10.23
C LEU A 63 1.40 0.26 -11.48
N ILE A 64 2.32 1.05 -12.05
CA ILE A 64 2.06 1.85 -13.25
C ILE A 64 2.17 0.96 -14.48
N HIS A 65 1.16 1.01 -15.37
CA HIS A 65 1.21 0.32 -16.64
C HIS A 65 2.50 0.68 -17.40
N TRP A 66 3.13 -0.30 -18.07
CA TRP A 66 4.48 -0.14 -18.66
C TRP A 66 4.58 0.99 -19.69
N GLU A 67 3.49 1.28 -20.41
CA GLU A 67 3.42 2.35 -21.42
C GLU A 67 2.90 3.69 -20.88
N ALA A 68 2.68 3.79 -19.56
CA ALA A 68 2.13 4.99 -18.95
C ALA A 68 3.13 5.71 -18.03
N ALA A 69 2.98 7.02 -17.95
CA ALA A 69 3.74 7.85 -17.01
C ALA A 69 3.10 7.92 -15.62
N SER A 70 1.82 7.58 -15.51
CA SER A 70 1.07 7.66 -14.26
C SER A 70 -0.01 6.59 -14.16
N THR A 71 -0.49 6.37 -12.95
CA THR A 71 -1.66 5.52 -12.66
C THR A 71 -2.53 6.20 -11.62
N ALA A 72 -3.83 5.92 -11.67
CA ALA A 72 -4.78 6.28 -10.64
C ALA A 72 -5.65 5.09 -10.25
N VAL A 73 -5.96 5.00 -8.96
CA VAL A 73 -7.00 4.13 -8.41
C VAL A 73 -7.96 5.02 -7.64
N VAL A 74 -9.22 4.98 -8.02
CA VAL A 74 -10.29 5.78 -7.41
C VAL A 74 -11.36 4.84 -6.90
N GLY A 75 -11.85 5.07 -5.70
CA GLY A 75 -12.96 4.29 -5.12
C GLY A 75 -13.76 5.14 -4.14
N ASP A 76 -15.02 5.40 -4.47
CA ASP A 76 -15.92 6.30 -3.73
C ASP A 76 -15.25 7.66 -3.42
N ALA A 77 -14.91 7.92 -2.17
CA ALA A 77 -14.23 9.15 -1.75
C ALA A 77 -12.69 9.06 -1.78
N PHE A 78 -12.14 7.87 -1.99
CA PHE A 78 -10.71 7.60 -1.88
C PHE A 78 -10.03 7.61 -3.24
N GLU A 79 -8.82 8.18 -3.28
CA GLU A 79 -8.04 8.18 -4.50
C GLU A 79 -6.54 8.06 -4.17
N MET A 80 -5.85 7.25 -4.97
CA MET A 80 -4.38 7.15 -4.98
C MET A 80 -3.88 7.37 -6.40
N ARG A 81 -2.95 8.29 -6.58
CA ARG A 81 -2.23 8.55 -7.84
C ARG A 81 -0.74 8.28 -7.67
N LEU A 82 -0.14 7.73 -8.71
CA LEU A 82 1.32 7.60 -8.84
C LEU A 82 1.75 8.23 -10.16
N VAL A 83 2.85 8.98 -10.12
CA VAL A 83 3.49 9.57 -11.30
C VAL A 83 4.94 9.13 -11.31
N ARG A 84 5.45 8.71 -12.48
CA ARG A 84 6.76 8.08 -12.64
C ARG A 84 7.94 9.06 -12.63
N GLU A 85 7.77 10.28 -13.14
CA GLU A 85 8.89 11.19 -13.42
C GLU A 85 9.01 12.36 -12.44
N PRO A 86 10.26 12.81 -12.19
CA PRO A 86 11.57 12.14 -12.33
C PRO A 86 11.79 11.08 -11.26
N ILE A 87 11.02 11.15 -10.19
CA ILE A 87 10.97 10.20 -9.08
C ILE A 87 9.51 9.84 -8.89
N ILE A 88 9.22 8.59 -8.51
CA ILE A 88 7.84 8.19 -8.24
C ILE A 88 7.27 9.05 -7.12
N ARG A 89 6.23 9.79 -7.48
CA ARG A 89 5.44 10.59 -6.56
C ARG A 89 4.10 9.93 -6.33
N LYS A 90 3.74 9.81 -5.06
CA LYS A 90 2.44 9.29 -4.61
C LYS A 90 1.61 10.44 -4.05
N ALA A 91 0.41 10.60 -4.56
CA ALA A 91 -0.60 11.51 -4.04
C ALA A 91 -1.82 10.73 -3.59
N LEU A 92 -2.39 11.13 -2.45
CA LEU A 92 -3.53 10.48 -1.80
C LEU A 92 -4.60 11.54 -1.56
N PHE A 93 -5.86 11.21 -1.83
CA PHE A 93 -6.98 12.14 -1.67
C PHE A 93 -8.15 11.44 -0.97
N ILE A 94 -8.88 12.19 -0.16
CA ILE A 94 -10.15 11.79 0.44
C ILE A 94 -11.16 12.91 0.16
N GLY A 95 -12.24 12.58 -0.58
CA GLY A 95 -13.23 13.57 -1.01
C GLY A 95 -12.63 14.69 -1.87
N GLY A 96 -11.64 14.37 -2.71
CA GLY A 96 -10.91 15.34 -3.54
C GLY A 96 -9.87 16.20 -2.79
N VAL A 97 -9.76 16.05 -1.46
CA VAL A 97 -8.79 16.80 -0.63
C VAL A 97 -7.51 15.99 -0.45
N PRO A 98 -6.32 16.57 -0.77
CA PRO A 98 -5.05 15.87 -0.60
C PRO A 98 -4.81 15.54 0.88
N ARG A 99 -4.24 14.35 1.13
CA ARG A 99 -3.94 13.83 2.47
C ARG A 99 -2.51 13.33 2.56
N ARG A 100 -1.89 13.52 3.73
CA ARG A 100 -0.63 12.86 4.06
C ARG A 100 -0.89 11.37 4.31
N PRO A 101 0.09 10.47 4.07
CA PRO A 101 -0.11 9.04 4.28
C PRO A 101 -0.66 8.67 5.67
N LEU A 102 -0.21 9.33 6.73
CA LEU A 102 -0.68 9.09 8.10
C LEU A 102 -2.11 9.60 8.38
N GLU A 103 -2.60 10.53 7.56
CA GLU A 103 -3.98 11.03 7.64
C GLU A 103 -4.94 10.19 6.79
N TYR A 104 -4.40 9.49 5.79
CA TYR A 104 -5.13 8.64 4.87
C TYR A 104 -5.32 7.22 5.43
N LEU A 105 -4.26 6.65 6.04
CA LEU A 105 -4.29 5.30 6.59
C LEU A 105 -5.34 5.16 7.68
N GLY A 106 -6.12 4.07 7.60
CA GLY A 106 -7.19 3.74 8.55
C GLY A 106 -8.55 4.35 8.23
N GLU A 107 -8.65 5.25 7.24
CA GLU A 107 -9.94 5.78 6.78
C GLU A 107 -10.71 4.76 5.93
N LEU A 108 -10.01 4.05 5.05
CA LEU A 108 -10.51 2.85 4.39
C LEU A 108 -9.77 1.65 4.97
N ARG A 109 -10.50 0.74 5.60
CA ARG A 109 -9.93 -0.46 6.21
C ARG A 109 -10.16 -1.67 5.32
N ALA A 110 -9.12 -2.48 5.15
CA ALA A 110 -9.21 -3.70 4.35
C ALA A 110 -8.43 -4.84 5.01
N VAL A 111 -8.94 -6.03 4.84
CA VAL A 111 -8.25 -7.28 5.17
C VAL A 111 -8.02 -8.05 3.88
N LEU A 112 -6.79 -8.48 3.66
CA LEU A 112 -6.40 -9.26 2.50
C LEU A 112 -6.03 -10.68 2.95
N PHE A 113 -6.63 -11.66 2.30
CA PHE A 113 -6.21 -13.05 2.39
C PHE A 113 -5.75 -13.55 1.02
N THR A 114 -4.54 -14.10 0.96
CA THR A 114 -3.94 -14.73 -0.23
C THR A 114 -3.33 -16.07 0.17
N PRO A 115 -2.99 -16.95 -0.77
CA PRO A 115 -2.21 -18.15 -0.44
C PRO A 115 -0.94 -17.86 0.34
N ASP A 116 -0.25 -16.74 0.05
CA ASP A 116 0.96 -16.31 0.76
C ASP A 116 0.69 -15.90 2.20
N SER A 117 -0.57 -15.65 2.58
CA SER A 117 -0.94 -15.32 3.97
C SER A 117 -0.66 -16.49 4.94
N LEU A 118 -0.55 -17.71 4.44
CA LEU A 118 -0.13 -18.87 5.23
C LEU A 118 1.31 -18.71 5.76
N ALA A 119 2.14 -17.90 5.10
CA ALA A 119 3.48 -17.57 5.59
C ALA A 119 3.49 -16.83 6.94
N ILE A 120 2.35 -16.29 7.39
CA ILE A 120 2.22 -15.72 8.74
C ILE A 120 2.45 -16.81 9.79
N LEU A 121 2.03 -18.05 9.53
CA LEU A 121 2.18 -19.19 10.46
C LEU A 121 3.54 -19.86 10.31
N SER A 122 3.94 -20.21 9.09
CA SER A 122 5.11 -21.06 8.81
C SER A 122 6.33 -20.28 8.31
N GLY A 123 6.16 -19.01 7.93
CA GLY A 123 7.21 -18.19 7.35
C GLY A 123 8.08 -17.45 8.37
N PRO A 124 9.01 -16.65 7.89
CA PRO A 124 9.95 -15.91 8.74
C PRO A 124 9.22 -14.87 9.62
N PRO A 125 9.81 -14.47 10.76
CA PRO A 125 9.23 -13.49 11.69
C PRO A 125 8.89 -12.13 11.04
N ARG A 126 9.51 -11.80 9.90
CA ARG A 126 9.24 -10.58 9.13
C ARG A 126 7.80 -10.52 8.62
N GLU A 127 7.24 -11.65 8.18
CA GLU A 127 5.87 -11.69 7.65
C GLU A 127 4.85 -11.47 8.76
N ARG A 128 5.04 -12.06 9.94
CA ARG A 128 4.21 -11.82 11.12
C ARG A 128 4.24 -10.35 11.56
N ARG A 129 5.44 -9.76 11.62
CA ARG A 129 5.59 -8.33 11.94
C ARG A 129 4.90 -7.45 10.92
N ARG A 130 5.09 -7.72 9.62
CA ARG A 130 4.44 -6.96 8.54
C ARG A 130 2.92 -6.99 8.65
N PHE A 131 2.35 -8.15 8.94
CA PHE A 131 0.91 -8.33 9.16
C PHE A 131 0.41 -7.49 10.34
N LEU A 132 1.06 -7.62 11.51
CA LEU A 132 0.70 -6.85 12.71
C LEU A 132 0.87 -5.35 12.51
N ASP A 133 1.97 -4.90 11.91
CA ASP A 133 2.21 -3.50 11.59
C ASP A 133 1.10 -2.93 10.69
N THR A 134 0.65 -3.72 9.69
CA THR A 134 -0.42 -3.29 8.78
C THR A 134 -1.76 -3.20 9.51
N LEU A 135 -2.06 -4.16 10.37
CA LEU A 135 -3.28 -4.18 11.17
C LEU A 135 -3.33 -2.99 12.14
N LEU A 136 -2.24 -2.78 12.88
CA LEU A 136 -2.12 -1.66 13.82
C LEU A 136 -2.23 -0.31 13.12
N ALA A 137 -1.55 -0.15 11.98
CA ALA A 137 -1.58 1.11 11.23
C ALA A 137 -2.96 1.47 10.68
N GLN A 138 -3.82 0.48 10.40
CA GLN A 138 -5.20 0.71 9.99
C GLN A 138 -6.15 0.92 11.18
N GLY A 139 -5.83 0.38 12.35
CA GLY A 139 -6.67 0.44 13.54
C GLY A 139 -6.46 1.69 14.39
N ASP A 140 -5.21 2.16 14.48
CA ASP A 140 -4.81 3.26 15.36
C ASP A 140 -3.80 4.18 14.68
N ARG A 141 -4.17 5.46 14.55
CA ARG A 141 -3.30 6.51 14.00
C ARG A 141 -2.07 6.79 14.86
N SER A 142 -2.15 6.61 16.18
CA SER A 142 -0.99 6.77 17.07
C SER A 142 0.02 5.67 16.78
N ALA A 143 -0.43 4.41 16.76
CA ALA A 143 0.40 3.27 16.39
C ALA A 143 1.03 3.43 15.00
N ALA A 144 0.29 3.95 14.02
CA ALA A 144 0.84 4.23 12.69
C ALA A 144 2.00 5.23 12.72
N ARG A 145 1.91 6.30 13.52
CA ARG A 145 2.98 7.30 13.71
C ARG A 145 4.21 6.68 14.37
N GLU A 146 3.99 5.92 15.44
CA GLU A 146 5.06 5.25 16.19
C GLU A 146 5.79 4.22 15.31
N LEU A 147 5.08 3.45 14.49
CA LEU A 147 5.66 2.52 13.53
C LEU A 147 6.54 3.23 12.49
N VAL A 148 6.13 4.41 12.01
CA VAL A 148 6.95 5.21 11.08
C VAL A 148 8.20 5.70 11.77
N ALA A 149 8.09 6.29 12.97
CA ALA A 149 9.22 6.77 13.76
C ALA A 149 10.21 5.63 14.08
N TYR A 150 9.70 4.48 14.54
CA TYR A 150 10.50 3.29 14.80
C TYR A 150 11.28 2.82 13.58
N ARG A 151 10.66 2.78 12.40
CA ARG A 151 11.34 2.39 11.16
C ARG A 151 12.44 3.37 10.77
N GLN A 152 12.23 4.67 10.95
CA GLN A 152 13.25 5.69 10.70
C GLN A 152 14.46 5.50 11.62
N LEU A 153 14.21 5.31 12.92
CA LEU A 153 15.27 5.04 13.92
C LEU A 153 16.04 3.75 13.60
N LEU A 154 15.35 2.68 13.15
CA LEU A 154 16.02 1.45 12.73
C LEU A 154 16.96 1.66 11.52
N VAL A 155 16.54 2.48 10.54
CA VAL A 155 17.37 2.80 9.38
C VAL A 155 18.62 3.56 9.83
N GLN A 156 18.46 4.58 10.66
CA GLN A 156 19.58 5.38 11.20
C GLN A 156 20.54 4.52 12.03
N ARG A 157 19.98 3.73 12.99
CA ARG A 157 20.77 2.79 13.79
C ARG A 157 21.58 1.82 12.92
N ASN A 158 20.94 1.22 11.92
CA ASN A 158 21.62 0.24 11.06
C ASN A 158 22.68 0.90 10.16
N ALA A 159 22.46 2.14 9.73
CA ALA A 159 23.47 2.92 9.01
C ALA A 159 24.70 3.19 9.91
N LEU A 160 24.47 3.66 11.15
CA LEU A 160 25.52 3.93 12.13
C LEU A 160 26.33 2.66 12.45
N LEU A 161 25.65 1.54 12.71
CA LEU A 161 26.34 0.26 12.98
C LEU A 161 27.22 -0.20 11.80
N ARG A 162 26.82 0.09 10.56
CA ARG A 162 27.66 -0.17 9.39
C ARG A 162 28.91 0.70 9.37
N LEU A 163 28.78 2.00 9.68
CA LEU A 163 29.92 2.91 9.75
C LEU A 163 30.91 2.50 10.85
N ILE A 164 30.40 2.11 12.02
CA ILE A 164 31.23 1.58 13.12
C ILE A 164 31.96 0.31 12.67
N HIS A 165 31.27 -0.63 12.04
CA HIS A 165 31.85 -1.88 11.55
C HIS A 165 32.95 -1.64 10.49
N LEU A 166 32.81 -0.58 9.70
CA LEU A 166 33.82 -0.16 8.69
C LEU A 166 34.94 0.70 9.27
N GLY A 167 34.95 0.97 10.59
CA GLY A 167 35.90 1.86 11.25
C GLY A 167 35.81 3.35 10.85
N GLN A 168 34.64 3.75 10.28
CA GLN A 168 34.39 5.12 9.81
C GLN A 168 33.66 5.99 10.83
N ALA A 169 33.22 5.41 11.95
CA ALA A 169 32.62 6.12 13.09
C ALA A 169 33.02 5.44 14.40
N GLY A 170 33.24 6.25 15.45
CA GLY A 170 33.51 5.75 16.80
C GLY A 170 32.24 5.24 17.45
N ALA A 171 32.35 4.26 18.39
CA ALA A 171 31.24 3.70 19.12
C ALA A 171 30.55 4.66 20.13
N GLY A 172 31.03 5.91 20.24
CA GLY A 172 30.59 6.93 21.18
C GLY A 172 30.00 8.19 20.55
N GLU A 173 29.71 8.22 19.24
CA GLU A 173 29.06 9.33 18.55
C GLU A 173 27.55 9.08 18.34
#